data_b25b23015f57e77b70af69adc208a895
#
_entry.id   b25b23015f57e77b70af69adc208a895
#
_cell.length_a   1.000
_cell.length_b   1.000
_cell.length_c   1.000
_cell.angle_alpha   90.00
_cell.angle_beta   90.00
_cell.angle_gamma   90.00
#
_symmetry.space_group_name_H-M   'P 1'
#
loop_
_entity.id
_entity.type
_entity.pdbx_description
1 polymer ?
#
loop_
_entity_poly.entity_id
_entity_poly.type
_entity_poly.pdbx_seq_one_letter_code
_entity_poly.pdbx_strand_id
1 'polypeptide(L)'
;MNNCYYETLDENFEQALNLCETSHTHSELLEFLKSGNIVQKQIAALKLETINSIEDAQILVSDLVGQDGKIREAISLRLNEFMSNPKLLPFFETKENYNIFLDAIIDINANICRNVISAISNLKNNQDFCNLFCSGLVKLTNSLLKKIEEFDFQDGKYKGNKEVFKLYWCLETIYEFWDKIPFKDLKQIILRSKDIQEYTIREKAAKILTRDFADNKLLQAKEELKNDRNYYVRRF
;
A
#
# COMPACT_ATOMS: atom_id res chain seq x y z
N MET A 1 -26.58 -28.83 8.09
CA MET A 1 -25.96 -27.49 8.09
C MET A 1 -24.98 -27.24 6.90
N ASN A 2 -24.65 -28.23 6.08
CA ASN A 2 -23.68 -28.08 4.98
C ASN A 2 -24.26 -27.60 3.63
N ASN A 3 -25.57 -27.71 3.38
CA ASN A 3 -26.15 -27.36 2.07
C ASN A 3 -26.16 -25.83 1.80
N CYS A 4 -26.42 -25.02 2.81
CA CYS A 4 -26.53 -23.56 2.61
C CYS A 4 -25.22 -22.90 2.13
N TYR A 5 -24.06 -23.42 2.54
CA TYR A 5 -22.75 -22.88 2.12
C TYR A 5 -22.45 -23.18 0.64
N TYR A 6 -22.77 -24.38 0.18
CA TYR A 6 -22.56 -24.77 -1.22
C TYR A 6 -23.54 -24.08 -2.16
N GLU A 7 -24.81 -23.93 -1.78
CA GLU A 7 -25.81 -23.16 -2.54
C GLU A 7 -25.38 -21.71 -2.74
N THR A 8 -24.89 -21.04 -1.68
CA THR A 8 -24.40 -19.66 -1.78
C THR A 8 -23.14 -19.51 -2.65
N LEU A 9 -22.27 -20.52 -2.69
CA LEU A 9 -21.09 -20.53 -3.57
C LEU A 9 -21.51 -20.68 -5.04
N ASP A 10 -22.46 -21.53 -5.34
CA ASP A 10 -22.98 -21.74 -6.69
C ASP A 10 -23.67 -20.48 -7.21
N GLU A 11 -24.52 -19.84 -6.42
CA GLU A 11 -25.16 -18.56 -6.75
C GLU A 11 -24.13 -17.43 -7.04
N ASN A 12 -23.11 -17.30 -6.20
CA ASN A 12 -22.06 -16.31 -6.41
C ASN A 12 -21.22 -16.61 -7.67
N PHE A 13 -20.99 -17.86 -7.96
CA PHE A 13 -20.26 -18.29 -9.16
C PHE A 13 -21.07 -18.01 -10.44
N GLU A 14 -22.34 -18.39 -10.45
CA GLU A 14 -23.25 -18.10 -11.59
C GLU A 14 -23.39 -16.57 -11.81
N GLN A 15 -23.52 -15.80 -10.74
CA GLN A 15 -23.56 -14.35 -10.83
C GLN A 15 -22.26 -13.77 -11.42
N ALA A 16 -21.10 -14.25 -10.96
CA ALA A 16 -19.82 -13.82 -11.48
C ALA A 16 -19.67 -14.15 -12.97
N LEU A 17 -20.06 -15.36 -13.37
CA LEU A 17 -20.01 -15.82 -14.75
C LEU A 17 -20.88 -14.92 -15.65
N ASN A 18 -22.14 -14.69 -15.25
CA ASN A 18 -23.07 -13.83 -15.97
C ASN A 18 -22.52 -12.41 -16.13
N LEU A 19 -22.01 -11.82 -15.05
CA LEU A 19 -21.40 -10.48 -15.09
C LEU A 19 -20.14 -10.43 -15.98
N CYS A 20 -19.37 -11.52 -16.06
CA CYS A 20 -18.22 -11.60 -16.96
C CYS A 20 -18.63 -11.68 -18.43
N GLU A 21 -19.68 -12.44 -18.74
CA GLU A 21 -20.15 -12.69 -20.11
C GLU A 21 -21.01 -11.53 -20.67
N THR A 22 -21.66 -10.76 -19.79
CA THR A 22 -22.51 -9.63 -20.18
C THR A 22 -21.70 -8.36 -20.42
N SER A 23 -22.03 -7.62 -21.47
CA SER A 23 -21.47 -6.27 -21.68
C SER A 23 -22.13 -5.27 -20.76
N HIS A 24 -21.34 -4.41 -20.14
CA HIS A 24 -21.79 -3.34 -19.26
C HIS A 24 -21.27 -1.99 -19.74
N THR A 25 -22.09 -0.98 -19.62
CA THR A 25 -21.69 0.40 -19.86
C THR A 25 -20.77 0.90 -18.73
N HIS A 26 -19.98 1.92 -19.00
CA HIS A 26 -19.15 2.60 -18.01
C HIS A 26 -19.95 3.02 -16.76
N SER A 27 -21.13 3.62 -16.98
CA SER A 27 -22.00 4.07 -15.88
C SER A 27 -22.55 2.93 -15.03
N GLU A 28 -22.90 1.79 -15.65
CA GLU A 28 -23.34 0.59 -14.90
C GLU A 28 -22.19 0.02 -14.03
N LEU A 29 -20.97 -0.02 -14.56
CA LEU A 29 -19.81 -0.48 -13.78
C LEU A 29 -19.52 0.43 -12.59
N LEU A 30 -19.63 1.75 -12.76
CA LEU A 30 -19.50 2.70 -11.64
C LEU A 30 -20.63 2.54 -10.62
N GLU A 31 -21.86 2.27 -11.04
CA GLU A 31 -22.98 2.01 -10.12
C GLU A 31 -22.76 0.71 -9.33
N PHE A 32 -22.23 -0.35 -9.98
CA PHE A 32 -21.83 -1.57 -9.27
C PHE A 32 -20.73 -1.31 -8.24
N LEU A 33 -19.75 -0.44 -8.53
CA LEU A 33 -18.74 -0.06 -7.53
C LEU A 33 -19.36 0.71 -6.36
N LYS A 34 -20.34 1.59 -6.59
CA LYS A 34 -21.00 2.36 -5.53
C LYS A 34 -21.85 1.48 -4.61
N SER A 35 -22.74 0.66 -5.19
CA SER A 35 -23.85 0.04 -4.48
C SER A 35 -23.94 -1.48 -4.65
N GLY A 36 -23.09 -2.08 -5.47
CA GLY A 36 -23.12 -3.51 -5.75
C GLY A 36 -22.69 -4.38 -4.57
N ASN A 37 -23.04 -5.67 -4.64
CA ASN A 37 -22.52 -6.67 -3.73
C ASN A 37 -21.04 -6.99 -4.01
N ILE A 38 -20.43 -7.88 -3.20
CA ILE A 38 -19.00 -8.22 -3.31
C ILE A 38 -18.62 -8.66 -4.74
N VAL A 39 -19.44 -9.52 -5.36
CA VAL A 39 -19.18 -10.05 -6.71
C VAL A 39 -19.30 -8.95 -7.75
N GLN A 40 -20.35 -8.14 -7.68
CA GLN A 40 -20.57 -7.01 -8.60
C GLN A 40 -19.42 -5.99 -8.52
N LYS A 41 -19.02 -5.57 -7.31
CA LYS A 41 -17.91 -4.64 -7.11
C LYS A 41 -16.59 -5.19 -7.66
N GLN A 42 -16.28 -6.47 -7.36
CA GLN A 42 -15.06 -7.11 -7.85
C GLN A 42 -15.01 -7.17 -9.37
N ILE A 43 -16.08 -7.65 -10.02
CA ILE A 43 -16.14 -7.76 -11.48
C ILE A 43 -16.17 -6.37 -12.12
N ALA A 44 -16.91 -5.42 -11.56
CA ALA A 44 -16.93 -4.04 -12.07
C ALA A 44 -15.53 -3.41 -12.04
N ALA A 45 -14.79 -3.56 -10.94
CA ALA A 45 -13.40 -3.10 -10.88
C ALA A 45 -12.55 -3.70 -12.01
N LEU A 46 -12.64 -5.01 -12.26
CA LEU A 46 -11.87 -5.69 -13.29
C LEU A 46 -12.29 -5.34 -14.72
N LYS A 47 -13.59 -5.04 -14.96
CA LYS A 47 -14.13 -4.68 -16.28
C LYS A 47 -14.06 -3.20 -16.60
N LEU A 48 -13.79 -2.33 -15.62
CA LEU A 48 -13.66 -0.90 -15.86
C LEU A 48 -12.43 -0.63 -16.74
N GLU A 49 -12.60 -0.13 -17.95
CA GLU A 49 -11.53 0.03 -18.94
C GLU A 49 -10.83 1.38 -18.86
N THR A 50 -11.50 2.39 -18.32
CA THR A 50 -10.98 3.76 -18.24
C THR A 50 -11.58 4.52 -17.05
N ILE A 51 -10.98 5.66 -16.75
CA ILE A 51 -11.48 6.69 -15.83
C ILE A 51 -11.69 7.96 -16.66
N ASN A 52 -12.87 8.56 -16.59
CA ASN A 52 -13.23 9.70 -17.40
C ASN A 52 -13.32 11.02 -16.60
N SER A 53 -13.30 10.92 -15.27
CA SER A 53 -13.44 12.08 -14.38
C SER A 53 -12.78 11.84 -13.01
N ILE A 54 -12.63 12.92 -12.26
CA ILE A 54 -12.21 12.85 -10.84
C ILE A 54 -13.23 12.05 -10.02
N GLU A 55 -14.52 12.16 -10.31
CA GLU A 55 -15.58 11.44 -9.61
C GLU A 55 -15.46 9.93 -9.84
N ASP A 56 -15.19 9.48 -11.06
CA ASP A 56 -14.93 8.07 -11.37
C ASP A 56 -13.74 7.53 -10.55
N ALA A 57 -12.66 8.31 -10.51
CA ALA A 57 -11.47 7.94 -9.75
C ALA A 57 -11.75 7.85 -8.24
N GLN A 58 -12.56 8.77 -7.69
CA GLN A 58 -12.96 8.75 -6.28
C GLN A 58 -13.84 7.54 -5.96
N ILE A 59 -14.77 7.16 -6.84
CA ILE A 59 -15.59 5.96 -6.67
C ILE A 59 -14.69 4.72 -6.60
N LEU A 60 -13.75 4.57 -7.53
CA LEU A 60 -12.81 3.45 -7.54
C LEU A 60 -11.95 3.42 -6.27
N VAL A 61 -11.33 4.54 -5.92
CA VAL A 61 -10.38 4.64 -4.81
C VAL A 61 -11.07 4.45 -3.46
N SER A 62 -12.33 4.88 -3.30
CA SER A 62 -13.06 4.75 -2.04
C SER A 62 -13.19 3.30 -1.56
N ASP A 63 -13.20 2.34 -2.47
CA ASP A 63 -13.31 0.92 -2.18
C ASP A 63 -11.94 0.21 -1.93
N LEU A 64 -10.83 0.96 -1.95
CA LEU A 64 -9.49 0.43 -1.56
C LEU A 64 -9.38 0.10 -0.08
N VAL A 65 -10.23 0.67 0.77
CA VAL A 65 -10.22 0.47 2.22
C VAL A 65 -11.62 0.11 2.72
N GLY A 66 -11.70 -0.63 3.82
CA GLY A 66 -12.99 -0.94 4.46
C GLY A 66 -13.87 -1.98 3.75
N GLN A 67 -13.45 -2.49 2.60
CA GLN A 67 -14.18 -3.49 1.81
C GLN A 67 -13.64 -4.90 2.00
N ASP A 68 -14.32 -5.89 1.39
CA ASP A 68 -13.81 -7.26 1.28
C ASP A 68 -12.43 -7.30 0.58
N GLY A 69 -11.58 -8.27 0.98
CA GLY A 69 -10.23 -8.39 0.45
C GLY A 69 -10.16 -8.58 -1.07
N LYS A 70 -11.14 -9.29 -1.66
CA LYS A 70 -11.21 -9.52 -3.10
C LYS A 70 -11.52 -8.24 -3.87
N ILE A 71 -12.40 -7.39 -3.32
CA ILE A 71 -12.71 -6.07 -3.89
C ILE A 71 -11.46 -5.21 -3.87
N ARG A 72 -10.83 -5.05 -2.69
CA ARG A 72 -9.62 -4.23 -2.55
C ARG A 72 -8.49 -4.68 -3.46
N GLU A 73 -8.30 -5.99 -3.63
CA GLU A 73 -7.27 -6.55 -4.52
C GLU A 73 -7.57 -6.23 -5.99
N ALA A 74 -8.81 -6.41 -6.45
CA ALA A 74 -9.21 -6.06 -7.82
C ALA A 74 -9.03 -4.56 -8.10
N ILE A 75 -9.44 -3.70 -7.16
CA ILE A 75 -9.28 -2.25 -7.27
C ILE A 75 -7.80 -1.85 -7.29
N SER A 76 -6.98 -2.43 -6.40
CA SER A 76 -5.55 -2.11 -6.36
C SER A 76 -4.82 -2.45 -7.67
N LEU A 77 -5.22 -3.55 -8.32
CA LEU A 77 -4.69 -3.95 -9.62
C LEU A 77 -5.06 -2.92 -10.69
N ARG A 78 -6.35 -2.56 -10.79
CA ARG A 78 -6.81 -1.56 -11.77
C ARG A 78 -6.26 -0.18 -11.51
N LEU A 79 -6.15 0.22 -10.25
CA LEU A 79 -5.50 1.48 -9.86
C LEU A 79 -4.08 1.56 -10.42
N ASN A 80 -3.30 0.48 -10.25
CA ASN A 80 -1.94 0.44 -10.78
C ASN A 80 -1.89 0.59 -12.30
N GLU A 81 -2.82 -0.05 -13.02
CA GLU A 81 -2.93 0.10 -14.48
C GLU A 81 -3.30 1.53 -14.89
N PHE A 82 -4.34 2.11 -14.27
CA PHE A 82 -4.81 3.46 -14.62
C PHE A 82 -3.78 4.54 -14.30
N MET A 83 -3.16 4.49 -13.12
CA MET A 83 -2.18 5.49 -12.72
C MET A 83 -0.83 5.36 -13.47
N SER A 84 -0.60 4.23 -14.15
CA SER A 84 0.51 4.09 -15.09
C SER A 84 0.28 4.83 -16.41
N ASN A 85 -0.95 5.26 -16.69
CA ASN A 85 -1.28 6.05 -17.85
C ASN A 85 -1.24 7.56 -17.52
N PRO A 86 -0.29 8.34 -18.08
CA PRO A 86 -0.16 9.77 -17.76
C PRO A 86 -1.42 10.61 -18.06
N LYS A 87 -2.30 10.15 -18.98
CA LYS A 87 -3.54 10.86 -19.31
C LYS A 87 -4.61 10.71 -18.23
N LEU A 88 -4.59 9.61 -17.46
CA LEU A 88 -5.56 9.32 -16.41
C LEU A 88 -5.07 9.79 -15.04
N LEU A 89 -3.76 9.93 -14.86
CA LEU A 89 -3.12 10.27 -13.61
C LEU A 89 -3.72 11.52 -12.92
N PRO A 90 -4.05 12.62 -13.63
CA PRO A 90 -4.64 13.82 -13.00
C PRO A 90 -5.97 13.58 -12.29
N PHE A 91 -6.74 12.56 -12.68
CA PHE A 91 -8.02 12.25 -12.01
C PHE A 91 -7.85 11.70 -10.59
N PHE A 92 -6.66 11.21 -10.27
CA PHE A 92 -6.33 10.65 -8.95
C PHE A 92 -5.70 11.67 -7.99
N GLU A 93 -5.42 12.88 -8.45
CA GLU A 93 -4.70 13.93 -7.71
C GLU A 93 -5.63 14.73 -6.79
N THR A 94 -6.31 14.06 -5.83
CA THR A 94 -7.17 14.72 -4.83
C THR A 94 -6.69 14.45 -3.41
N LYS A 95 -6.97 15.37 -2.48
CA LYS A 95 -6.57 15.22 -1.06
C LYS A 95 -7.24 14.02 -0.40
N GLU A 96 -8.47 13.73 -0.78
CA GLU A 96 -9.26 12.60 -0.29
C GLU A 96 -8.56 11.29 -0.64
N ASN A 97 -8.14 11.14 -1.89
CA ASN A 97 -7.42 9.96 -2.37
C ASN A 97 -6.09 9.76 -1.63
N TYR A 98 -5.37 10.84 -1.28
CA TYR A 98 -4.07 10.74 -0.61
C TYR A 98 -4.18 10.08 0.77
N ASN A 99 -5.23 10.34 1.54
CA ASN A 99 -5.49 9.68 2.82
C ASN A 99 -5.80 8.19 2.64
N ILE A 100 -6.62 7.86 1.63
CA ILE A 100 -6.95 6.46 1.31
C ILE A 100 -5.68 5.69 0.90
N PHE A 101 -4.79 6.30 0.13
CA PHE A 101 -3.52 5.66 -0.23
C PHE A 101 -2.64 5.38 0.99
N LEU A 102 -2.60 6.28 1.99
CA LEU A 102 -1.86 6.03 3.24
C LEU A 102 -2.37 4.81 4.02
N ASP A 103 -3.68 4.59 4.02
CA ASP A 103 -4.27 3.42 4.65
C ASP A 103 -4.05 2.15 3.81
N ALA A 104 -4.12 2.27 2.48
CA ALA A 104 -4.00 1.14 1.56
C ALA A 104 -2.55 0.59 1.44
N ILE A 105 -1.51 1.42 1.59
CA ILE A 105 -0.12 0.93 1.59
C ILE A 105 0.22 0.02 2.78
N ILE A 106 -0.62 0.03 3.82
CA ILE A 106 -0.46 -0.81 5.02
C ILE A 106 -1.58 -1.85 5.15
N ASP A 107 -2.24 -2.20 4.05
CA ASP A 107 -3.25 -3.26 4.02
C ASP A 107 -2.68 -4.59 4.49
N ILE A 108 -3.53 -5.46 5.04
CA ILE A 108 -3.14 -6.81 5.47
C ILE A 108 -2.70 -7.70 4.28
N ASN A 109 -3.15 -7.39 3.06
CA ASN A 109 -2.78 -8.10 1.85
C ASN A 109 -1.58 -7.43 1.17
N ALA A 110 -0.46 -8.17 1.09
CA ALA A 110 0.78 -7.70 0.49
C ALA A 110 0.65 -7.33 -1.01
N ASN A 111 -0.27 -7.93 -1.76
CA ASN A 111 -0.49 -7.59 -3.17
C ASN A 111 -1.10 -6.20 -3.29
N ILE A 112 -2.06 -5.87 -2.41
CA ILE A 112 -2.67 -4.53 -2.35
C ILE A 112 -1.59 -3.49 -2.05
N CYS A 113 -0.77 -3.72 -1.01
CA CYS A 113 0.33 -2.81 -0.67
C CYS A 113 1.25 -2.55 -1.88
N ARG A 114 1.70 -3.61 -2.56
CA ARG A 114 2.59 -3.49 -3.74
C ARG A 114 1.94 -2.72 -4.89
N ASN A 115 0.70 -3.07 -5.23
CA ASN A 115 -0.02 -2.43 -6.33
C ASN A 115 -0.23 -0.93 -6.05
N VAL A 116 -0.64 -0.58 -4.82
CA VAL A 116 -0.84 0.82 -4.43
C VAL A 116 0.47 1.59 -4.43
N ILE A 117 1.56 1.04 -3.85
CA ILE A 117 2.89 1.69 -3.87
C ILE A 117 3.36 1.92 -5.32
N SER A 118 3.19 0.93 -6.19
CA SER A 118 3.52 1.06 -7.62
C SER A 118 2.67 2.17 -8.28
N ALA A 119 1.37 2.18 -8.03
CA ALA A 119 0.46 3.18 -8.59
C ALA A 119 0.84 4.60 -8.18
N ILE A 120 0.98 4.86 -6.86
CA ILE A 120 1.28 6.19 -6.34
C ILE A 120 2.69 6.67 -6.68
N SER A 121 3.61 5.76 -7.02
CA SER A 121 4.95 6.14 -7.47
C SER A 121 4.93 6.99 -8.74
N ASN A 122 3.86 6.91 -9.54
CA ASN A 122 3.64 7.76 -10.71
C ASN A 122 3.30 9.21 -10.33
N LEU A 123 2.89 9.48 -9.08
CA LEU A 123 2.62 10.83 -8.55
C LEU A 123 3.87 11.54 -8.00
N LYS A 124 5.05 10.98 -8.08
CA LYS A 124 6.30 11.56 -7.52
C LYS A 124 6.63 12.96 -8.05
N ASN A 125 6.14 13.30 -9.24
CA ASN A 125 6.35 14.62 -9.84
C ASN A 125 5.29 15.65 -9.42
N ASN A 126 4.22 15.24 -8.74
CA ASN A 126 3.22 16.13 -8.17
C ASN A 126 3.68 16.61 -6.79
N GLN A 127 4.04 17.91 -6.68
CA GLN A 127 4.58 18.48 -5.45
C GLN A 127 3.55 18.50 -4.32
N ASP A 128 2.29 18.79 -4.63
CA ASP A 128 1.22 18.84 -3.61
C ASP A 128 0.94 17.44 -3.04
N PHE A 129 0.92 16.44 -3.91
CA PHE A 129 0.86 15.03 -3.48
C PHE A 129 2.04 14.69 -2.56
N CYS A 130 3.27 14.94 -3.01
CA CYS A 130 4.47 14.61 -2.24
C CYS A 130 4.47 15.30 -0.87
N ASN A 131 4.10 16.59 -0.79
CA ASN A 131 4.06 17.33 0.47
C ASN A 131 3.07 16.71 1.47
N LEU A 132 1.86 16.38 1.02
CA LEU A 132 0.81 15.84 1.88
C LEU A 132 1.05 14.37 2.22
N PHE A 133 1.29 13.54 1.21
CA PHE A 133 1.48 12.10 1.37
C PHE A 133 2.72 11.77 2.18
N CYS A 134 3.88 12.36 1.86
CA CYS A 134 5.12 12.10 2.60
C CYS A 134 5.04 12.59 4.04
N SER A 135 4.37 13.73 4.31
CA SER A 135 4.12 14.17 5.68
C SER A 135 3.26 13.16 6.47
N GLY A 136 2.20 12.62 5.86
CA GLY A 136 1.37 11.56 6.42
C GLY A 136 2.16 10.27 6.65
N LEU A 137 2.95 9.85 5.67
CA LEU A 137 3.80 8.65 5.73
C LEU A 137 4.82 8.73 6.86
N VAL A 138 5.49 9.88 7.04
CA VAL A 138 6.43 10.12 8.14
C VAL A 138 5.73 10.01 9.49
N LYS A 139 4.55 10.62 9.66
CA LYS A 139 3.78 10.54 10.91
C LYS A 139 3.36 9.09 11.21
N LEU A 140 2.83 8.39 10.22
CA LEU A 140 2.42 6.99 10.34
C LEU A 140 3.61 6.10 10.74
N THR A 141 4.74 6.24 10.03
CA THR A 141 5.96 5.48 10.29
C THR A 141 6.48 5.73 11.71
N ASN A 142 6.55 6.98 12.16
CA ASN A 142 7.00 7.30 13.51
C ASN A 142 6.05 6.76 14.59
N SER A 143 4.74 6.75 14.35
CA SER A 143 3.76 6.14 15.26
C SER A 143 3.97 4.63 15.40
N LEU A 144 4.22 3.94 14.27
CA LEU A 144 4.51 2.51 14.26
C LEU A 144 5.85 2.16 14.92
N LEU A 145 6.91 2.93 14.64
CA LEU A 145 8.20 2.79 15.29
C LEU A 145 8.07 2.90 16.81
N LYS A 146 7.36 3.93 17.29
CA LYS A 146 7.12 4.11 18.73
C LYS A 146 6.43 2.89 19.35
N LYS A 147 5.39 2.35 18.71
CA LYS A 147 4.69 1.15 19.20
C LYS A 147 5.61 -0.07 19.24
N ILE A 148 6.42 -0.28 18.20
CA ILE A 148 7.31 -1.45 18.08
C ILE A 148 8.47 -1.38 19.09
N GLU A 149 8.99 -0.20 19.38
CA GLU A 149 10.04 0.01 20.39
C GLU A 149 9.54 -0.31 21.82
N GLU A 150 8.23 -0.20 22.06
CA GLU A 150 7.59 -0.54 23.34
C GLU A 150 7.31 -2.05 23.49
N PHE A 151 7.44 -2.86 22.41
CA PHE A 151 7.19 -4.30 22.46
C PHE A 151 8.36 -5.08 23.06
N ASP A 152 8.07 -5.91 24.06
CA ASP A 152 8.96 -7.00 24.44
C ASP A 152 8.75 -8.20 23.51
N PHE A 153 9.66 -8.38 22.56
CA PHE A 153 9.63 -9.49 21.59
C PHE A 153 9.87 -10.86 22.25
N GLN A 154 10.29 -10.92 23.52
CA GLN A 154 10.48 -12.18 24.26
C GLN A 154 9.15 -12.76 24.75
N ASP A 155 8.21 -11.91 25.15
CA ASP A 155 6.94 -12.33 25.75
C ASP A 155 5.80 -12.63 24.75
N GLY A 156 5.99 -12.37 23.48
CA GLY A 156 4.93 -12.62 22.50
C GLY A 156 5.23 -12.15 21.09
N LYS A 157 6.05 -12.90 20.38
CA LYS A 157 6.42 -12.66 18.98
C LYS A 157 5.23 -12.31 18.06
N TYR A 158 4.03 -12.81 18.38
CA TYR A 158 2.84 -12.59 17.55
C TYR A 158 2.10 -11.28 17.83
N LYS A 159 2.28 -10.66 19.01
CA LYS A 159 1.56 -9.42 19.36
C LYS A 159 2.00 -8.21 18.52
N GLY A 160 3.28 -8.17 18.12
CA GLY A 160 3.84 -7.09 17.31
C GLY A 160 3.78 -7.32 15.79
N ASN A 161 3.38 -8.50 15.31
CA ASN A 161 3.47 -8.85 13.89
C ASN A 161 2.67 -7.91 12.98
N LYS A 162 1.52 -7.42 13.44
CA LYS A 162 0.67 -6.50 12.67
C LYS A 162 1.36 -5.15 12.48
N GLU A 163 1.95 -4.61 13.53
CA GLU A 163 2.68 -3.33 13.50
C GLU A 163 3.98 -3.46 12.71
N VAL A 164 4.70 -4.56 12.88
CA VAL A 164 5.89 -4.89 12.08
C VAL A 164 5.56 -4.97 10.60
N PHE A 165 4.47 -5.67 10.22
CA PHE A 165 4.02 -5.76 8.84
C PHE A 165 3.68 -4.38 8.24
N LYS A 166 2.97 -3.54 9.00
CA LYS A 166 2.65 -2.18 8.58
C LYS A 166 3.92 -1.33 8.42
N LEU A 167 4.83 -1.40 9.39
CA LEU A 167 6.11 -0.67 9.31
C LEU A 167 6.95 -1.12 8.12
N TYR A 168 6.98 -2.41 7.83
CA TYR A 168 7.66 -2.96 6.64
C TYR A 168 7.18 -2.27 5.35
N TRP A 169 5.88 -2.11 5.16
CA TRP A 169 5.31 -1.46 3.98
C TRP A 169 5.49 0.06 3.98
N CYS A 170 5.46 0.70 5.15
CA CYS A 170 5.85 2.11 5.27
C CYS A 170 7.30 2.32 4.81
N LEU A 171 8.23 1.47 5.24
CA LEU A 171 9.64 1.58 4.83
C LEU A 171 9.84 1.25 3.35
N GLU A 172 9.08 0.31 2.77
CA GLU A 172 9.08 0.07 1.32
C GLU A 172 8.60 1.31 0.56
N THR A 173 7.55 1.98 1.05
CA THR A 173 7.06 3.23 0.48
C THR A 173 8.10 4.36 0.63
N ILE A 174 8.77 4.45 1.78
CA ILE A 174 9.86 5.41 2.02
C ILE A 174 11.02 5.18 1.04
N TYR A 175 11.36 3.92 0.74
CA TYR A 175 12.39 3.61 -0.27
C TYR A 175 12.02 4.17 -1.65
N GLU A 176 10.74 4.15 -2.01
CA GLU A 176 10.28 4.74 -3.27
C GLU A 176 10.28 6.28 -3.24
N PHE A 177 9.93 6.90 -2.11
CA PHE A 177 9.80 8.36 -1.95
C PHE A 177 10.93 9.01 -1.18
N TRP A 178 12.09 8.38 -1.05
CA TRP A 178 13.19 8.81 -0.19
C TRP A 178 13.66 10.26 -0.45
N ASP A 179 13.66 10.67 -1.72
CA ASP A 179 14.06 12.01 -2.18
C ASP A 179 12.98 13.09 -1.99
N LYS A 180 11.77 12.69 -1.61
CA LYS A 180 10.63 13.57 -1.33
C LYS A 180 10.39 13.79 0.17
N ILE A 181 11.04 13.00 1.02
CA ILE A 181 10.94 13.10 2.48
C ILE A 181 12.01 14.04 3.00
N PRO A 182 11.68 14.99 3.93
CA PRO A 182 12.68 15.83 4.56
C PRO A 182 13.82 15.00 5.15
N PHE A 183 15.06 15.33 4.81
CA PHE A 183 16.24 14.53 5.18
C PHE A 183 16.34 14.27 6.68
N LYS A 184 15.98 15.24 7.52
CA LYS A 184 15.98 15.07 8.99
C LYS A 184 15.07 13.91 9.42
N ASP A 185 13.85 13.83 8.87
CA ASP A 185 12.86 12.81 9.21
C ASP A 185 13.29 11.45 8.67
N LEU A 186 13.73 11.40 7.41
CA LEU A 186 14.26 10.19 6.77
C LEU A 186 15.42 9.60 7.57
N LYS A 187 16.40 10.43 7.96
CA LYS A 187 17.55 10.02 8.77
C LYS A 187 17.11 9.43 10.12
N GLN A 188 16.17 10.08 10.81
CA GLN A 188 15.67 9.59 12.09
C GLN A 188 14.97 8.24 11.94
N ILE A 189 14.14 8.08 10.91
CA ILE A 189 13.44 6.82 10.64
C ILE A 189 14.44 5.69 10.37
N ILE A 190 15.44 5.91 9.52
CA ILE A 190 16.45 4.90 9.20
C ILE A 190 17.21 4.48 10.44
N LEU A 191 17.72 5.44 11.24
CA LEU A 191 18.49 5.15 12.43
C LEU A 191 17.70 4.38 13.49
N ARG A 192 16.40 4.68 13.67
CA ARG A 192 15.53 3.90 14.56
C ARG A 192 15.25 2.51 14.01
N SER A 193 14.98 2.40 12.71
CA SER A 193 14.64 1.13 12.07
C SER A 193 15.80 0.12 12.09
N LYS A 194 17.06 0.57 12.00
CA LYS A 194 18.24 -0.30 12.06
C LYS A 194 18.41 -1.03 13.40
N ASP A 195 17.87 -0.47 14.48
CA ASP A 195 18.01 -1.01 15.85
C ASP A 195 16.82 -1.90 16.27
N ILE A 196 15.79 -2.03 15.43
CA ILE A 196 14.64 -2.90 15.69
C ILE A 196 15.06 -4.37 15.68
N GLN A 197 14.60 -5.15 16.66
CA GLN A 197 14.95 -6.56 16.82
C GLN A 197 14.51 -7.42 15.61
N GLU A 198 13.37 -7.09 14.98
CA GLU A 198 12.84 -7.81 13.83
C GLU A 198 13.69 -7.53 12.57
N TYR A 199 14.27 -8.59 11.99
CA TYR A 199 15.23 -8.46 10.89
C TYR A 199 14.60 -7.90 9.60
N THR A 200 13.30 -8.12 9.38
CA THR A 200 12.60 -7.61 8.18
C THR A 200 12.58 -6.08 8.16
N ILE A 201 12.53 -5.45 9.32
CA ILE A 201 12.62 -3.98 9.44
C ILE A 201 14.05 -3.51 9.19
N ARG A 202 15.07 -4.19 9.77
CA ARG A 202 16.47 -3.87 9.48
C ARG A 202 16.84 -4.10 8.01
N GLU A 203 16.27 -5.12 7.37
CA GLU A 203 16.39 -5.34 5.93
C GLU A 203 15.90 -4.13 5.12
N LYS A 204 14.76 -3.55 5.48
CA LYS A 204 14.25 -2.35 4.81
C LYS A 204 15.10 -1.12 5.07
N ALA A 205 15.61 -0.95 6.28
CA ALA A 205 16.58 0.11 6.59
C ALA A 205 17.86 -0.04 5.73
N ALA A 206 18.40 -1.26 5.60
CA ALA A 206 19.53 -1.56 4.74
C ALA A 206 19.22 -1.25 3.27
N LYS A 207 18.04 -1.64 2.77
CA LYS A 207 17.59 -1.33 1.41
C LYS A 207 17.53 0.18 1.17
N ILE A 208 16.99 0.98 2.09
CA ILE A 208 16.97 2.44 1.95
C ILE A 208 18.39 3.00 1.90
N LEU A 209 19.31 2.46 2.71
CA LEU A 209 20.71 2.88 2.75
C LEU A 209 21.52 2.50 1.48
N THR A 210 20.92 1.77 0.52
CA THR A 210 21.52 1.63 -0.83
C THR A 210 21.45 2.91 -1.65
N ARG A 211 20.57 3.85 -1.26
CA ARG A 211 20.53 5.20 -1.83
C ARG A 211 21.78 5.96 -1.41
N ASP A 212 22.15 6.97 -2.18
CA ASP A 212 23.35 7.76 -1.93
C ASP A 212 23.10 8.84 -0.88
N PHE A 213 23.74 8.71 0.29
CA PHE A 213 23.63 9.65 1.40
C PHE A 213 25.01 10.17 1.81
N ALA A 214 25.21 11.48 1.75
CA ALA A 214 26.42 12.16 2.21
C ALA A 214 26.33 12.50 3.72
N ASP A 215 26.00 11.53 4.59
CA ASP A 215 25.86 11.72 6.04
C ASP A 215 26.61 10.64 6.82
N ASN A 216 27.54 11.04 7.68
CA ASN A 216 28.41 10.12 8.42
C ASN A 216 27.65 9.10 9.27
N LYS A 217 26.54 9.49 9.91
CA LYS A 217 25.75 8.56 10.74
C LYS A 217 25.03 7.52 9.89
N LEU A 218 24.54 7.89 8.69
CA LEU A 218 23.93 6.95 7.77
C LEU A 218 24.95 6.03 7.12
N LEU A 219 26.14 6.54 6.81
CA LEU A 219 27.26 5.71 6.35
C LEU A 219 27.69 4.70 7.40
N GLN A 220 27.80 5.12 8.67
CA GLN A 220 28.08 4.21 9.78
C GLN A 220 26.96 3.16 9.91
N ALA A 221 25.69 3.56 9.89
CA ALA A 221 24.55 2.63 9.96
C ALA A 221 24.56 1.61 8.82
N LYS A 222 24.95 2.02 7.61
CA LYS A 222 25.13 1.14 6.46
C LYS A 222 26.19 0.08 6.74
N GLU A 223 27.37 0.46 7.27
CA GLU A 223 28.42 -0.49 7.59
C GLU A 223 28.02 -1.44 8.75
N GLU A 224 27.29 -0.97 9.75
CA GLU A 224 26.72 -1.80 10.82
C GLU A 224 25.79 -2.88 10.25
N LEU A 225 24.87 -2.51 9.33
CA LEU A 225 23.92 -3.44 8.71
C LEU A 225 24.57 -4.43 7.74
N LYS A 226 25.67 -4.08 7.09
CA LYS A 226 26.50 -5.04 6.32
C LYS A 226 27.10 -6.16 7.19
N ASN A 227 27.22 -5.93 8.50
CA ASN A 227 27.71 -6.89 9.46
C ASN A 227 26.57 -7.49 10.33
N ASP A 228 25.29 -7.30 9.94
CA ASP A 228 24.15 -7.87 10.64
C ASP A 228 24.21 -9.40 10.72
N ARG A 229 23.72 -9.99 11.81
CA ARG A 229 23.64 -11.44 11.98
C ARG A 229 22.76 -12.14 10.94
N ASN A 230 21.79 -11.42 10.34
CA ASN A 230 20.86 -11.96 9.36
C ASN A 230 21.34 -11.72 7.93
N TYR A 231 21.37 -12.79 7.14
CA TYR A 231 21.82 -12.73 5.74
C TYR A 231 20.99 -11.76 4.88
N TYR A 232 19.65 -11.74 5.07
CA TYR A 232 18.77 -10.87 4.26
C TYR A 232 19.01 -9.39 4.51
N VAL A 233 19.53 -9.02 5.69
CA VAL A 233 19.95 -7.64 5.99
C VAL A 233 21.29 -7.33 5.31
N ARG A 234 22.27 -8.24 5.42
CA ARG A 234 23.63 -8.02 4.89
C ARG A 234 23.74 -7.93 3.38
N ARG A 235 22.76 -8.43 2.64
CA ARG A 235 22.81 -8.50 1.17
C ARG A 235 22.72 -7.15 0.46
N PHE A 236 22.39 -6.07 1.17
CA PHE A 236 22.36 -4.69 0.69
C PHE A 236 23.63 -3.95 1.11
#